data_f4772e4ed064d35dd1cecd21508109f2
#
_entry.id   f4772e4ed064d35dd1cecd21508109f2
#
_cell.length_a   1.000
_cell.length_b   1.000
_cell.length_c   1.000
_cell.angle_alpha   90.00
_cell.angle_beta   90.00
_cell.angle_gamma   90.00
#
_symmetry.space_group_name_H-M   'P 1'
#
loop_
_entity.id
_entity.type
_entity.pdbx_description
1 polymer ?
#
loop_
_entity_poly.entity_id
_entity_poly.type
_entity_poly.pdbx_seq_one_letter_code
_entity_poly.pdbx_strand_id
1 'polypeptide(L)'
;DEAEKWMLPKSVFYADGDKGRITVATLPWKNNPRMIWVQDFEGNRLAELSPITEMKPDYSNDIYHNNNTEAFDFSFLDFHIEKADTLYHYDYAQNKLQPTFTIHFSGGKIPIHWQYEYPTCFIGTVVGKMKQTDNHGGSETREHRNFIVDKKTLKGGLYKVHNDFLGGGDAFWFASCQNGYYIRNVDPGVLKEELETALKTTNLLPEIREKVNTLASSIQENDNNYLLIGRMKQMNDNH
;
A
#
# COMPACT_ATOMS: atom_id res chain seq x y z
N ASP A 1 -25.97 8.43 13.93
CA ASP A 1 -25.28 9.73 13.88
C ASP A 1 -25.61 10.42 12.55
N GLU A 2 -25.99 11.72 12.56
CA GLU A 2 -26.35 12.41 11.30
C GLU A 2 -25.15 12.52 10.35
N ALA A 3 -23.94 12.62 10.87
CA ALA A 3 -22.72 12.66 10.08
C ALA A 3 -22.52 11.38 9.25
N GLU A 4 -22.87 10.20 9.77
CA GLU A 4 -22.75 8.93 9.07
C GLU A 4 -23.62 8.83 7.80
N LYS A 5 -24.71 9.61 7.72
CA LYS A 5 -25.61 9.60 6.56
C LYS A 5 -25.00 10.22 5.31
N TRP A 6 -24.01 11.08 5.47
CA TRP A 6 -23.38 11.84 4.38
C TRP A 6 -22.01 11.31 3.99
N MET A 7 -21.48 10.34 4.73
CA MET A 7 -20.22 9.71 4.40
C MET A 7 -20.37 8.81 3.18
N LEU A 8 -19.51 9.01 2.18
CA LEU A 8 -19.39 8.12 1.03
C LEU A 8 -18.22 7.17 1.25
N PRO A 9 -18.42 5.86 1.00
CA PRO A 9 -17.33 4.89 1.14
C PRO A 9 -16.24 5.13 0.11
N LYS A 10 -14.99 5.06 0.54
CA LYS A 10 -13.85 5.08 -0.37
C LYS A 10 -13.89 3.90 -1.31
N SER A 11 -13.39 4.09 -2.51
CA SER A 11 -13.43 3.11 -3.58
C SER A 11 -12.09 3.07 -4.32
N VAL A 12 -11.77 1.91 -4.85
CA VAL A 12 -10.68 1.68 -5.80
C VAL A 12 -11.24 1.11 -7.08
N PHE A 13 -10.58 1.32 -8.19
CA PHE A 13 -11.03 0.80 -9.47
C PHE A 13 -9.86 0.26 -10.31
N TYR A 14 -10.18 -0.69 -11.15
CA TYR A 14 -9.28 -1.26 -12.14
C TYR A 14 -9.95 -1.22 -13.51
N ALA A 15 -9.30 -0.57 -14.47
CA ALA A 15 -9.74 -0.54 -15.86
C ALA A 15 -8.98 -1.60 -16.67
N ASP A 16 -9.71 -2.60 -17.14
CA ASP A 16 -9.21 -3.65 -18.04
C ASP A 16 -9.56 -3.24 -19.47
N GLY A 17 -8.62 -2.52 -20.11
CA GLY A 17 -8.81 -1.97 -21.44
C GLY A 17 -9.00 -3.05 -22.52
N ASP A 18 -8.29 -4.17 -22.40
CA ASP A 18 -8.38 -5.28 -23.34
C ASP A 18 -9.74 -5.99 -23.30
N LYS A 19 -10.40 -5.94 -22.16
CA LYS A 19 -11.73 -6.55 -21.95
C LYS A 19 -12.87 -5.51 -21.95
N GLY A 20 -12.56 -4.23 -22.17
CA GLY A 20 -13.56 -3.16 -22.27
C GLY A 20 -14.39 -2.96 -21.01
N ARG A 21 -13.79 -3.10 -19.82
CA ARG A 21 -14.52 -3.04 -18.56
C ARG A 21 -13.78 -2.33 -17.43
N ILE A 22 -14.54 -1.82 -16.46
CA ILE A 22 -14.06 -1.23 -15.24
C ILE A 22 -14.63 -2.02 -14.07
N THR A 23 -13.77 -2.50 -13.18
CA THR A 23 -14.16 -3.11 -11.90
C THR A 23 -13.93 -2.10 -10.79
N VAL A 24 -14.92 -1.90 -9.95
CA VAL A 24 -14.85 -1.00 -8.79
C VAL A 24 -15.09 -1.80 -7.53
N ALA A 25 -14.23 -1.64 -6.54
CA ALA A 25 -14.46 -2.14 -5.18
C ALA A 25 -14.57 -0.95 -4.22
N THR A 26 -15.45 -1.07 -3.23
CA THR A 26 -15.74 -0.02 -2.27
C THR A 26 -15.83 -0.59 -0.86
N LEU A 27 -15.58 0.25 0.14
CA LEU A 27 -15.70 -0.15 1.54
C LEU A 27 -17.09 -0.71 1.83
N PRO A 28 -17.19 -1.87 2.49
CA PRO A 28 -18.45 -2.55 2.77
C PRO A 28 -19.16 -1.94 4.00
N TRP A 29 -19.44 -0.65 3.96
CA TRP A 29 -20.17 0.03 5.02
C TRP A 29 -21.62 -0.41 5.07
N LYS A 30 -22.19 -0.42 6.26
CA LYS A 30 -23.55 -0.91 6.54
C LYS A 30 -24.62 -0.40 5.57
N ASN A 31 -24.50 0.84 5.12
CA ASN A 31 -25.47 1.47 4.22
C ASN A 31 -25.08 1.34 2.74
N ASN A 32 -24.00 0.62 2.43
CA ASN A 32 -23.56 0.40 1.07
C ASN A 32 -24.07 -0.95 0.55
N PRO A 33 -25.04 -0.96 -0.37
CA PRO A 33 -25.62 -2.21 -0.85
C PRO A 33 -24.69 -3.02 -1.78
N ARG A 34 -23.58 -2.42 -2.20
CA ARG A 34 -22.66 -3.02 -3.16
C ARG A 34 -21.23 -2.87 -2.69
N MET A 35 -20.49 -3.95 -2.69
CA MET A 35 -19.07 -3.95 -2.41
C MET A 35 -18.24 -3.94 -3.69
N ILE A 36 -18.70 -4.63 -4.73
CA ILE A 36 -18.07 -4.66 -6.05
C ILE A 36 -19.12 -4.45 -7.12
N TRP A 37 -18.76 -3.75 -8.18
CA TRP A 37 -19.47 -3.82 -9.45
C TRP A 37 -18.52 -3.76 -10.63
N VAL A 38 -18.95 -4.32 -11.74
CA VAL A 38 -18.25 -4.26 -13.01
C VAL A 38 -19.16 -3.58 -14.02
N GLN A 39 -18.62 -2.68 -14.78
CA GLN A 39 -19.30 -1.98 -15.86
C GLN A 39 -18.44 -1.95 -17.12
N ASP A 40 -19.08 -1.79 -18.28
CA ASP A 40 -18.40 -1.46 -19.53
C ASP A 40 -18.00 0.03 -19.57
N PHE A 41 -17.39 0.45 -20.66
CA PHE A 41 -16.97 1.85 -20.83
C PHE A 41 -18.14 2.80 -21.14
N GLU A 42 -19.30 2.27 -21.54
CA GLU A 42 -20.55 3.00 -21.71
C GLU A 42 -21.32 3.18 -20.39
N GLY A 43 -20.83 2.53 -19.29
CA GLY A 43 -21.44 2.61 -17.98
C GLY A 43 -22.51 1.56 -17.70
N ASN A 44 -22.74 0.61 -18.63
CA ASN A 44 -23.69 -0.48 -18.40
C ASN A 44 -23.12 -1.45 -17.39
N ARG A 45 -23.94 -1.85 -16.43
CA ARG A 45 -23.55 -2.78 -15.36
C ARG A 45 -23.53 -4.22 -15.87
N LEU A 46 -22.38 -4.86 -15.75
CA LEU A 46 -22.14 -6.23 -16.18
C LEU A 46 -22.26 -7.24 -15.02
N ALA A 47 -21.81 -6.85 -13.83
CA ALA A 47 -21.88 -7.69 -12.63
C ALA A 47 -21.89 -6.82 -11.36
N GLU A 48 -22.41 -7.36 -10.27
CA GLU A 48 -22.28 -6.77 -8.94
C GLU A 48 -22.20 -7.83 -7.86
N LEU A 49 -21.56 -7.50 -6.74
CA LEU A 49 -21.44 -8.34 -5.56
C LEU A 49 -21.80 -7.52 -4.32
N SER A 50 -22.73 -8.05 -3.54
CA SER A 50 -23.12 -7.50 -2.25
C SER A 50 -21.98 -7.66 -1.22
N PRO A 51 -21.94 -6.83 -0.16
CA PRO A 51 -20.98 -6.99 0.91
C PRO A 51 -20.99 -8.38 1.54
N ILE A 52 -19.81 -8.99 1.66
CA ILE A 52 -19.61 -10.27 2.39
C ILE A 52 -19.24 -10.05 3.85
N THR A 53 -18.93 -8.83 4.22
CA THR A 53 -18.64 -8.36 5.56
C THR A 53 -19.23 -6.97 5.73
N GLU A 54 -19.31 -6.50 6.95
CA GLU A 54 -19.83 -5.18 7.25
C GLU A 54 -18.80 -4.41 8.08
N MET A 55 -18.53 -3.17 7.70
CA MET A 55 -17.64 -2.26 8.43
C MET A 55 -18.43 -1.08 8.97
N LYS A 56 -18.06 -0.62 10.16
CA LYS A 56 -18.59 0.63 10.69
C LYS A 56 -18.07 1.80 9.85
N PRO A 57 -18.93 2.73 9.40
CA PRO A 57 -18.48 3.92 8.69
C PRO A 57 -17.49 4.74 9.52
N ASP A 58 -16.30 4.99 8.96
CA ASP A 58 -15.27 5.83 9.56
C ASP A 58 -14.37 6.37 8.45
N TYR A 59 -14.08 7.70 8.49
CA TYR A 59 -13.17 8.32 7.50
C TYR A 59 -11.75 7.79 7.55
N SER A 60 -11.36 7.19 8.66
CA SER A 60 -10.05 6.55 8.81
C SER A 60 -9.96 5.20 8.10
N ASN A 61 -11.10 4.56 7.79
CA ASN A 61 -11.11 3.32 7.03
C ASN A 61 -10.64 3.58 5.60
N ASP A 62 -9.95 2.60 5.03
CA ASP A 62 -9.44 2.69 3.68
C ASP A 62 -9.54 1.36 2.92
N ILE A 63 -9.37 1.42 1.62
CA ILE A 63 -9.29 0.25 0.74
C ILE A 63 -8.03 0.38 -0.09
N TYR A 64 -7.24 -0.69 -0.09
CA TYR A 64 -5.97 -0.76 -0.81
C TYR A 64 -6.07 -1.79 -1.93
N HIS A 65 -5.52 -1.45 -3.06
CA HIS A 65 -5.36 -2.38 -4.16
C HIS A 65 -4.02 -2.12 -4.86
N ASN A 66 -3.48 -3.16 -5.47
CA ASN A 66 -2.26 -3.09 -6.27
C ASN A 66 -2.45 -3.88 -7.57
N ASN A 67 -1.98 -3.32 -8.67
CA ASN A 67 -1.95 -4.02 -9.96
C ASN A 67 -0.66 -4.83 -10.11
N ASN A 68 -0.35 -5.70 -9.15
CA ASN A 68 0.88 -6.52 -9.17
C ASN A 68 0.66 -7.93 -9.71
N THR A 69 -0.59 -8.32 -9.90
CA THR A 69 -1.01 -9.59 -10.48
C THR A 69 -2.05 -9.35 -11.57
N GLU A 70 -2.40 -10.38 -12.33
CA GLU A 70 -3.47 -10.29 -13.33
C GLU A 70 -4.88 -10.23 -12.71
N ALA A 71 -4.99 -10.52 -11.41
CA ALA A 71 -6.23 -10.45 -10.68
C ALA A 71 -6.45 -9.03 -10.12
N PHE A 72 -7.71 -8.60 -10.07
CA PHE A 72 -8.08 -7.43 -9.29
C PHE A 72 -8.05 -7.80 -7.82
N ASP A 73 -7.01 -7.35 -7.12
CA ASP A 73 -6.77 -7.61 -5.70
C ASP A 73 -7.09 -6.38 -4.86
N PHE A 74 -7.58 -6.59 -3.65
CA PHE A 74 -7.76 -5.52 -2.67
C PHE A 74 -7.81 -6.07 -1.24
N SER A 75 -7.51 -5.18 -0.29
CA SER A 75 -7.68 -5.39 1.16
C SER A 75 -8.26 -4.13 1.80
N PHE A 76 -8.81 -4.29 2.99
CA PHE A 76 -9.38 -3.18 3.74
C PHE A 76 -8.44 -2.73 4.87
N LEU A 77 -8.53 -1.47 5.23
CA LEU A 77 -8.03 -0.94 6.48
C LEU A 77 -9.23 -0.57 7.35
N ASP A 78 -9.45 -1.31 8.42
CA ASP A 78 -10.49 -1.04 9.40
C ASP A 78 -9.87 -0.56 10.71
N PHE A 79 -10.22 0.63 11.15
CA PHE A 79 -9.74 1.17 12.44
C PHE A 79 -10.50 0.60 13.65
N HIS A 80 -11.64 -0.02 13.43
CA HIS A 80 -12.47 -0.68 14.46
C HIS A 80 -12.31 -2.19 14.47
N ILE A 81 -11.10 -2.68 14.20
CA ILE A 81 -10.81 -4.08 13.90
C ILE A 81 -11.25 -5.02 15.02
N GLU A 82 -12.14 -5.93 14.70
CA GLU A 82 -12.48 -7.08 15.52
C GLU A 82 -11.83 -8.37 15.02
N LYS A 83 -11.46 -8.43 13.74
CA LYS A 83 -10.82 -9.57 13.08
C LYS A 83 -9.77 -9.11 12.08
N ALA A 84 -8.77 -9.97 11.85
CA ALA A 84 -7.75 -9.71 10.83
C ALA A 84 -8.41 -9.57 9.44
N ASP A 85 -7.96 -8.56 8.70
CA ASP A 85 -8.42 -8.38 7.33
C ASP A 85 -7.80 -9.40 6.38
N THR A 86 -8.51 -9.65 5.29
CA THR A 86 -8.12 -10.59 4.25
C THR A 86 -7.89 -9.84 2.95
N LEU A 87 -6.80 -10.17 2.28
CA LEU A 87 -6.60 -9.77 0.90
C LEU A 87 -7.41 -10.70 0.00
N TYR A 88 -8.20 -10.12 -0.88
CA TYR A 88 -9.11 -10.81 -1.78
C TYR A 88 -8.71 -10.61 -3.23
N HIS A 89 -8.94 -11.65 -4.04
CA HIS A 89 -9.03 -11.54 -5.49
C HIS A 89 -10.50 -11.56 -5.91
N TYR A 90 -10.86 -10.72 -6.88
CA TYR A 90 -12.18 -10.81 -7.49
C TYR A 90 -12.11 -11.64 -8.77
N ASP A 91 -12.82 -12.76 -8.75
CA ASP A 91 -13.01 -13.61 -9.91
C ASP A 91 -14.25 -13.13 -10.70
N TYR A 92 -13.97 -12.46 -11.81
CA TYR A 92 -15.04 -11.94 -12.68
C TYR A 92 -15.89 -13.04 -13.29
N ALA A 93 -15.31 -14.18 -13.69
CA ALA A 93 -16.03 -15.27 -14.34
C ALA A 93 -17.05 -15.93 -13.42
N GLN A 94 -16.71 -16.02 -12.13
CA GLN A 94 -17.58 -16.61 -11.12
C GLN A 94 -18.39 -15.56 -10.34
N ASN A 95 -18.11 -14.28 -10.53
CA ASN A 95 -18.63 -13.17 -9.71
C ASN A 95 -18.46 -13.44 -8.21
N LYS A 96 -17.23 -13.76 -7.80
CA LYS A 96 -16.91 -14.16 -6.42
C LYS A 96 -15.62 -13.53 -5.93
N LEU A 97 -15.56 -13.34 -4.61
CA LEU A 97 -14.32 -13.06 -3.91
C LEU A 97 -13.63 -14.35 -3.49
N GLN A 98 -12.35 -14.41 -3.80
CA GLN A 98 -11.45 -15.49 -3.39
C GLN A 98 -10.51 -14.95 -2.31
N PRO A 99 -10.58 -15.43 -1.05
CA PRO A 99 -9.62 -15.06 -0.03
C PRO A 99 -8.24 -15.60 -0.41
N THR A 100 -7.26 -14.69 -0.44
CA THR A 100 -5.92 -15.03 -0.93
C THR A 100 -4.89 -15.06 0.20
N PHE A 101 -4.98 -14.07 1.10
CA PHE A 101 -4.05 -14.00 2.21
C PHE A 101 -4.67 -13.33 3.43
N THR A 102 -4.43 -13.93 4.60
CA THR A 102 -4.81 -13.36 5.91
C THR A 102 -3.67 -13.57 6.88
N ILE A 103 -3.21 -12.50 7.53
CA ILE A 103 -2.19 -12.61 8.58
C ILE A 103 -2.85 -12.98 9.90
N HIS A 104 -2.26 -13.93 10.64
CA HIS A 104 -2.69 -14.30 11.98
C HIS A 104 -1.79 -13.66 13.04
N PHE A 105 -2.41 -13.00 14.00
CA PHE A 105 -1.74 -12.37 15.12
C PHE A 105 -1.88 -13.24 16.37
N SER A 106 -0.74 -13.59 16.99
CA SER A 106 -0.74 -14.23 18.31
C SER A 106 -0.92 -13.16 19.40
N GLY A 107 -1.83 -13.38 20.36
CA GLY A 107 -1.96 -12.48 21.52
C GLY A 107 -3.31 -11.78 21.71
N GLY A 108 -4.34 -12.20 21.01
CA GLY A 108 -5.75 -11.85 21.29
C GLY A 108 -6.24 -10.49 20.82
N LYS A 109 -5.38 -9.47 20.67
CA LYS A 109 -5.77 -8.18 20.10
C LYS A 109 -5.15 -8.02 18.71
N ILE A 110 -5.99 -7.78 17.73
CA ILE A 110 -5.56 -7.55 16.36
C ILE A 110 -5.12 -6.09 16.22
N PRO A 111 -3.86 -5.83 15.81
CA PRO A 111 -3.39 -4.48 15.57
C PRO A 111 -3.97 -3.93 14.26
N ILE A 112 -4.00 -2.61 14.13
CA ILE A 112 -4.27 -1.98 12.83
C ILE A 112 -3.18 -2.44 11.86
N HIS A 113 -3.57 -2.92 10.70
CA HIS A 113 -2.66 -3.43 9.67
C HIS A 113 -3.29 -3.31 8.30
N TRP A 114 -2.45 -3.32 7.27
CA TRP A 114 -2.84 -3.45 5.88
C TRP A 114 -1.81 -4.26 5.11
N GLN A 115 -2.19 -4.79 3.99
CA GLN A 115 -1.36 -5.70 3.22
C GLN A 115 -1.57 -5.55 1.72
N TYR A 116 -0.52 -5.88 0.98
CA TYR A 116 -0.47 -5.82 -0.47
C TYR A 116 0.08 -7.11 -1.03
N GLU A 117 -0.36 -7.45 -2.21
CA GLU A 117 0.16 -8.59 -2.95
C GLU A 117 1.20 -8.14 -3.98
N TYR A 118 2.28 -8.90 -4.04
CA TYR A 118 3.32 -8.80 -5.06
C TYR A 118 3.41 -10.12 -5.82
N PRO A 119 4.09 -10.19 -6.97
CA PRO A 119 4.19 -11.43 -7.73
C PRO A 119 4.71 -12.61 -6.91
N THR A 120 5.68 -12.41 -6.03
CA THR A 120 6.36 -13.47 -5.26
C THR A 120 6.09 -13.44 -3.76
N CYS A 121 5.55 -12.37 -3.23
CA CYS A 121 5.36 -12.21 -1.79
C CYS A 121 4.13 -11.36 -1.45
N PHE A 122 3.71 -11.45 -0.20
CA PHE A 122 2.83 -10.46 0.43
C PHE A 122 3.68 -9.53 1.27
N ILE A 123 3.38 -8.25 1.24
CA ILE A 123 3.97 -7.26 2.14
C ILE A 123 2.89 -6.51 2.87
N GLY A 124 3.20 -5.97 4.02
CA GLY A 124 2.24 -5.15 4.73
C GLY A 124 2.88 -4.40 5.88
N THR A 125 2.04 -3.66 6.56
CA THR A 125 2.44 -2.84 7.70
C THR A 125 1.53 -3.14 8.88
N VAL A 126 2.12 -3.26 10.05
CA VAL A 126 1.42 -3.36 11.32
C VAL A 126 1.70 -2.08 12.11
N VAL A 127 0.65 -1.44 12.58
CA VAL A 127 0.73 -0.23 13.40
C VAL A 127 0.84 -0.62 14.87
N GLY A 128 1.95 -0.28 15.48
CA GLY A 128 2.20 -0.50 16.89
C GLY A 128 1.46 0.48 17.80
N LYS A 129 1.78 0.39 19.07
CA LYS A 129 1.23 1.30 20.10
C LYS A 129 1.71 2.73 19.86
N MET A 130 0.89 3.69 20.21
CA MET A 130 1.30 5.10 20.29
C MET A 130 2.45 5.25 21.28
N LYS A 131 3.50 5.93 20.89
CA LYS A 131 4.57 6.39 21.79
C LYS A 131 4.42 7.89 21.95
N GLN A 132 4.31 8.35 23.17
CA GLN A 132 4.38 9.77 23.50
C GLN A 132 5.84 10.21 23.37
N THR A 133 6.11 11.19 22.53
CA THR A 133 7.49 11.60 22.17
C THR A 133 8.06 12.69 23.07
N ASP A 134 7.23 13.38 23.86
CA ASP A 134 7.70 14.33 24.86
C ASP A 134 6.68 14.55 26.00
N ASN A 135 7.18 15.15 27.10
CA ASN A 135 6.40 15.45 28.30
C ASN A 135 5.52 16.70 28.20
N HIS A 136 5.43 17.33 26.99
CA HIS A 136 4.79 18.64 26.82
C HIS A 136 3.61 18.63 25.83
N GLY A 137 2.97 17.48 25.65
CA GLY A 137 1.79 17.39 24.76
C GLY A 137 2.15 17.35 23.27
N GLY A 138 3.37 17.01 22.95
CA GLY A 138 3.85 16.91 21.58
C GLY A 138 3.39 15.65 20.85
N SER A 139 3.73 15.57 19.59
CA SER A 139 3.19 14.64 18.61
C SER A 139 3.27 13.18 19.04
N GLU A 140 2.13 12.50 19.01
CA GLU A 140 2.06 11.06 19.20
C GLU A 140 2.55 10.37 17.92
N THR A 141 3.65 9.63 18.01
CA THR A 141 4.13 8.80 16.90
C THR A 141 3.73 7.35 17.10
N ARG A 142 3.19 6.73 16.05
CA ARG A 142 2.93 5.29 16.02
C ARG A 142 4.12 4.57 15.40
N GLU A 143 4.57 3.50 16.05
CA GLU A 143 5.57 2.63 15.46
C GLU A 143 4.95 1.83 14.30
N HIS A 144 5.54 1.88 13.13
CA HIS A 144 5.16 1.07 11.99
C HIS A 144 6.18 -0.04 11.79
N ARG A 145 5.70 -1.27 11.64
CA ARG A 145 6.53 -2.45 11.38
C ARG A 145 6.10 -3.09 10.09
N ASN A 146 7.01 -3.11 9.13
CA ASN A 146 6.75 -3.75 7.84
C ASN A 146 7.05 -5.24 7.92
N PHE A 147 6.20 -6.05 7.33
CA PHE A 147 6.38 -7.49 7.19
C PHE A 147 6.37 -7.90 5.71
N ILE A 148 7.06 -9.00 5.43
CA ILE A 148 7.08 -9.67 4.14
C ILE A 148 6.84 -11.16 4.35
N VAL A 149 6.04 -11.78 3.48
CA VAL A 149 5.74 -13.21 3.49
C VAL A 149 5.92 -13.77 2.08
N ASP A 150 6.79 -14.74 1.93
CA ASP A 150 6.99 -15.46 0.67
C ASP A 150 5.76 -16.31 0.32
N LYS A 151 5.27 -16.21 -0.93
CA LYS A 151 4.04 -16.89 -1.35
C LYS A 151 4.17 -18.42 -1.45
N LYS A 152 5.36 -18.93 -1.73
CA LYS A 152 5.57 -20.37 -1.90
C LYS A 152 5.69 -21.08 -0.57
N THR A 153 6.42 -20.48 0.35
CA THR A 153 6.76 -21.12 1.63
C THR A 153 5.85 -20.68 2.76
N LEU A 154 5.12 -19.56 2.59
CA LEU A 154 4.36 -18.85 3.62
C LEU A 154 5.20 -18.50 4.85
N LYS A 155 6.51 -18.44 4.69
CA LYS A 155 7.43 -17.95 5.71
C LYS A 155 7.62 -16.45 5.55
N GLY A 156 7.69 -15.74 6.65
CA GLY A 156 7.83 -14.30 6.62
C GLY A 156 8.60 -13.76 7.82
N GLY A 157 8.83 -12.47 7.80
CA GLY A 157 9.49 -11.74 8.88
C GLY A 157 9.29 -10.23 8.75
N LEU A 158 9.78 -9.53 9.74
CA LEU A 158 9.86 -8.08 9.67
C LEU A 158 11.02 -7.68 8.76
N TYR A 159 10.82 -6.61 7.97
CA TYR A 159 11.84 -6.12 7.06
C TYR A 159 11.91 -4.59 7.08
N LYS A 160 13.04 -4.09 6.59
CA LYS A 160 13.23 -2.68 6.23
C LYS A 160 13.57 -2.58 4.76
N VAL A 161 12.97 -1.64 4.07
CA VAL A 161 13.32 -1.36 2.68
C VAL A 161 14.43 -0.30 2.69
N HIS A 162 15.51 -0.59 2.00
CA HIS A 162 16.61 0.32 1.81
C HIS A 162 16.66 0.83 0.38
N ASN A 163 16.91 2.10 0.22
CA ASN A 163 17.11 2.70 -1.09
C ASN A 163 18.62 2.66 -1.45
N ASP A 164 19.01 1.70 -2.26
CA ASP A 164 20.41 1.53 -2.69
C ASP A 164 20.95 2.79 -3.39
N PHE A 165 20.11 3.53 -4.11
CA PHE A 165 20.49 4.77 -4.80
C PHE A 165 20.80 5.89 -3.80
N LEU A 166 20.15 5.91 -2.65
CA LEU A 166 20.41 6.88 -1.58
C LEU A 166 21.38 6.34 -0.51
N GLY A 167 22.17 5.31 -0.84
CA GLY A 167 23.17 4.75 0.06
C GLY A 167 22.62 3.93 1.21
N GLY A 168 21.48 3.33 1.05
CA GLY A 168 20.86 2.47 2.06
C GLY A 168 20.00 3.20 3.08
N GLY A 169 19.64 4.45 2.83
CA GLY A 169 18.63 5.16 3.62
C GLY A 169 17.27 4.45 3.56
N ASP A 170 16.44 4.65 4.58
CA ASP A 170 15.12 4.04 4.62
C ASP A 170 14.31 4.47 3.38
N ALA A 171 13.88 3.49 2.59
CA ALA A 171 12.95 3.77 1.51
C ALA A 171 11.59 4.13 2.09
N PHE A 172 10.99 5.17 1.56
CA PHE A 172 9.71 5.66 2.05
C PHE A 172 8.62 4.62 1.77
N TRP A 173 7.89 4.22 2.77
CA TRP A 173 6.93 3.11 2.72
C TRP A 173 5.57 3.44 2.06
N PHE A 174 5.31 4.71 1.74
CA PHE A 174 4.10 5.15 1.01
C PHE A 174 4.23 5.07 -0.52
N ALA A 175 5.19 4.36 -1.03
CA ALA A 175 5.27 4.19 -2.46
C ALA A 175 4.20 3.23 -2.97
N SER A 176 3.62 3.56 -4.08
CA SER A 176 2.78 2.60 -4.80
C SER A 176 3.67 1.52 -5.44
N CYS A 177 3.15 0.30 -5.50
CA CYS A 177 3.81 -0.78 -6.19
C CYS A 177 2.87 -1.30 -7.26
N GLN A 178 3.32 -1.22 -8.51
CA GLN A 178 2.55 -1.65 -9.66
C GLN A 178 3.44 -2.47 -10.59
N ASN A 179 2.94 -3.61 -11.05
CA ASN A 179 3.65 -4.50 -11.97
C ASN A 179 5.07 -4.88 -11.51
N GLY A 180 5.28 -5.03 -10.20
CA GLY A 180 6.59 -5.35 -9.61
C GLY A 180 7.57 -4.19 -9.53
N TYR A 181 7.12 -2.97 -9.84
CA TYR A 181 7.90 -1.75 -9.66
C TYR A 181 7.42 -0.97 -8.44
N TYR A 182 8.38 -0.51 -7.67
CA TYR A 182 8.21 0.49 -6.64
C TYR A 182 8.18 1.86 -7.31
N ILE A 183 7.12 2.63 -7.10
CA ILE A 183 6.93 3.95 -7.71
C ILE A 183 6.67 4.96 -6.60
N ARG A 184 7.50 5.97 -6.53
CA ARG A 184 7.35 7.07 -5.58
C ARG A 184 7.30 8.39 -6.34
N ASN A 185 6.23 9.14 -6.13
CA ASN A 185 6.11 10.52 -6.54
C ASN A 185 6.66 11.40 -5.41
N VAL A 186 7.63 12.26 -5.70
CA VAL A 186 8.31 13.07 -4.70
C VAL A 186 8.45 14.52 -5.17
N ASP A 187 8.17 15.43 -4.27
CA ASP A 187 8.38 16.87 -4.47
C ASP A 187 9.87 17.19 -4.65
N PRO A 188 10.23 18.16 -5.55
CA PRO A 188 11.62 18.52 -5.79
C PRO A 188 12.39 18.94 -4.54
N GLY A 189 11.79 19.74 -3.67
CA GLY A 189 12.42 20.19 -2.44
C GLY A 189 12.72 19.03 -1.48
N VAL A 190 11.73 18.14 -1.31
CA VAL A 190 11.89 16.93 -0.48
C VAL A 190 12.97 16.02 -1.05
N LEU A 191 12.97 15.78 -2.37
CA LEU A 191 14.00 14.96 -3.02
C LEU A 191 15.39 15.54 -2.83
N LYS A 192 15.54 16.84 -3.02
CA LYS A 192 16.82 17.54 -2.84
C LYS A 192 17.35 17.38 -1.43
N GLU A 193 16.52 17.58 -0.40
CA GLU A 193 16.88 17.40 1.00
C GLU A 193 17.33 15.95 1.30
N GLU A 194 16.64 14.96 0.75
CA GLU A 194 17.00 13.54 0.90
C GLU A 194 18.35 13.24 0.24
N LEU A 195 18.60 13.75 -0.97
CA LEU A 195 19.86 13.58 -1.68
C LEU A 195 21.03 14.25 -0.93
N GLU A 196 20.84 15.48 -0.44
CA GLU A 196 21.85 16.19 0.36
C GLU A 196 22.14 15.45 1.67
N THR A 197 21.12 14.86 2.28
CA THR A 197 21.29 14.04 3.49
C THR A 197 22.07 12.77 3.18
N ALA A 198 21.77 12.10 2.06
CA ALA A 198 22.54 10.93 1.62
C ALA A 198 24.01 11.26 1.35
N LEU A 199 24.32 12.43 0.77
CA LEU A 199 25.69 12.88 0.51
C LEU A 199 26.52 13.09 1.79
N LYS A 200 25.87 13.36 2.93
CA LYS A 200 26.53 13.49 4.23
C LYS A 200 26.91 12.13 4.83
N THR A 201 26.36 11.03 4.33
CA THR A 201 26.71 9.70 4.81
C THR A 201 28.06 9.24 4.25
N THR A 202 28.83 8.50 5.05
CA THR A 202 30.17 8.01 4.64
C THR A 202 30.12 6.74 3.78
N ASN A 203 28.97 6.07 3.71
CA ASN A 203 28.85 4.73 3.14
C ASN A 203 28.39 4.69 1.67
N LEU A 204 28.23 5.84 1.01
CA LEU A 204 27.94 5.89 -0.42
C LEU A 204 29.12 5.42 -1.25
N LEU A 205 28.90 4.46 -2.14
CA LEU A 205 29.89 4.10 -3.16
C LEU A 205 30.23 5.33 -4.02
N PRO A 206 31.49 5.50 -4.46
CA PRO A 206 31.92 6.68 -5.22
C PRO A 206 31.06 6.98 -6.44
N GLU A 207 30.72 5.95 -7.22
CA GLU A 207 29.86 6.06 -8.41
C GLU A 207 28.42 6.48 -8.08
N ILE A 208 27.89 6.03 -6.95
CA ILE A 208 26.55 6.43 -6.47
C ILE A 208 26.61 7.88 -5.97
N ARG A 209 27.66 8.23 -5.24
CA ARG A 209 27.87 9.61 -4.75
C ARG A 209 27.89 10.62 -5.88
N GLU A 210 28.58 10.31 -6.98
CA GLU A 210 28.62 11.19 -8.16
C GLU A 210 27.23 11.37 -8.78
N LYS A 211 26.46 10.28 -8.96
CA LYS A 211 25.08 10.33 -9.48
C LYS A 211 24.16 11.14 -8.57
N VAL A 212 24.23 10.91 -7.26
CA VAL A 212 23.42 11.63 -6.26
C VAL A 212 23.77 13.12 -6.27
N ASN A 213 25.05 13.46 -6.31
CA ASN A 213 25.49 14.85 -6.36
C ASN A 213 25.05 15.55 -7.66
N THR A 214 25.17 14.89 -8.79
CA THR A 214 24.72 15.42 -10.09
C THR A 214 23.22 15.67 -10.06
N LEU A 215 22.43 14.73 -9.57
CA LEU A 215 20.97 14.89 -9.47
C LEU A 215 20.61 16.02 -8.50
N ALA A 216 21.19 16.05 -7.29
CA ALA A 216 20.93 17.11 -6.31
C ALA A 216 21.22 18.51 -6.84
N SER A 217 22.30 18.63 -7.65
CA SER A 217 22.69 19.91 -8.28
C SER A 217 21.78 20.33 -9.43
N SER A 218 21.06 19.40 -10.03
CA SER A 218 20.15 19.67 -11.17
C SER A 218 18.74 20.07 -10.74
N ILE A 219 18.31 19.72 -9.53
CA ILE A 219 16.96 19.97 -9.03
C ILE A 219 16.75 21.45 -8.70
N GLN A 220 15.68 22.04 -9.23
CA GLN A 220 15.20 23.38 -8.91
C GLN A 220 13.88 23.29 -8.13
N GLU A 221 13.62 24.27 -7.26
CA GLU A 221 12.40 24.32 -6.42
C GLU A 221 11.10 24.32 -7.22
N ASN A 222 11.14 24.88 -8.42
CA ASN A 222 9.96 24.99 -9.30
C ASN A 222 9.86 23.87 -10.34
N ASP A 223 10.66 22.82 -10.21
CA ASP A 223 10.52 21.65 -11.07
C ASP A 223 9.20 20.91 -10.81
N ASN A 224 8.75 20.14 -11.80
CA ASN A 224 7.69 19.17 -11.58
C ASN A 224 8.15 18.06 -10.63
N ASN A 225 7.20 17.40 -9.97
CA ASN A 225 7.51 16.26 -9.14
C ASN A 225 8.31 15.18 -9.91
N TYR A 226 9.23 14.55 -9.18
CA TYR A 226 10.05 13.45 -9.68
C TYR A 226 9.36 12.11 -9.42
N LEU A 227 9.44 11.21 -10.39
CA LEU A 227 9.04 9.82 -10.21
C LEU A 227 10.28 8.97 -9.99
N LEU A 228 10.42 8.43 -8.77
CA LEU A 228 11.42 7.41 -8.47
C LEU A 228 10.83 6.04 -8.77
N ILE A 229 11.46 5.31 -9.69
CA ILE A 229 11.01 3.99 -10.11
C ILE A 229 12.11 2.99 -9.80
N GLY A 230 11.81 2.02 -8.94
CA GLY A 230 12.73 0.96 -8.56
C GLY A 230 12.12 -0.42 -8.81
N ARG A 231 12.93 -1.39 -9.18
CA ARG A 231 12.50 -2.78 -9.26
C ARG A 231 12.80 -3.47 -7.94
N MET A 232 11.79 -4.15 -7.37
CA MET A 232 12.01 -5.00 -6.20
C MET A 232 12.96 -6.14 -6.58
N LYS A 233 14.06 -6.30 -5.86
CA LYS A 233 14.93 -7.46 -6.00
C LYS A 233 14.16 -8.69 -5.53
N GLN A 234 14.28 -9.80 -6.26
CA GLN A 234 13.74 -11.07 -5.80
C GLN A 234 14.48 -11.46 -4.51
N MET A 235 13.75 -12.00 -3.54
CA MET A 235 14.37 -12.63 -2.38
C MET A 235 15.16 -13.83 -2.91
N ASN A 236 16.48 -13.72 -2.95
CA ASN A 236 17.33 -14.86 -3.29
C ASN A 236 17.30 -15.85 -2.12
N ASP A 237 17.18 -17.12 -2.42
CA ASP A 237 17.20 -18.25 -1.45
C ASP A 237 18.58 -18.43 -0.74
N ASN A 238 19.39 -17.38 -0.66
CA ASN A 238 20.72 -17.40 -0.06
C ASN A 238 20.67 -16.76 1.33
N HIS A 239 20.10 -17.48 2.29
CA HIS A 239 20.47 -17.43 3.70
C HIS A 239 20.28 -18.79 4.36
#